data_3b5c76d8e9c6074a21adf442ed8b40ee
#
_entry.id   3b5c76d8e9c6074a21adf442ed8b40ee
#
_cell.length_a   1.000
_cell.length_b   1.000
_cell.length_c   1.000
_cell.angle_alpha   90.00
_cell.angle_beta   90.00
_cell.angle_gamma   90.00
#
_symmetry.space_group_name_H-M   'P 1'
#
loop_
_entity.id
_entity.type
_entity.pdbx_description
1 polymer ?
#
loop_
_entity_poly.entity_id
_entity_poly.type
_entity_poly.pdbx_seq_one_letter_code
_entity_poly.pdbx_strand_id
1 'polypeptide(L)'
;MKCMQSFEYYSGSLGGAYVLKLNAPVEKLQLSGLERFIVSGPLRQTAFLLSKLVQQRLSINNLEGAEGSRLQMQMRIDVRSLSWAEIITRFATNFAPNDVQFYTDSIGLQLIKRNEFETDWRPEMNYYPMPTALVLDDGSKRLSVLSNFSPDRRLKYDDGKGLGSDIPVDNLPVNMAFTFVLEEIVPEESEKLRKEICLQRQFAYNTLAAHQALRSLIYQPQVFIADGILEELPTQKVPSFPCDVQLLSVRPLAHVDSVRLMVVHRAGIDCRSLNAPTCIATEFDNAIKKYLRSIGASKIQKTLLNGVQKIGKEIDYYQEKFSLKPMDFAAYLVRFS
;
A
#
# COMPACT_ATOMS: atom_id res chain seq x y z
N MET A 1 -18.83 3.66 -12.23
CA MET A 1 -18.50 4.68 -11.21
C MET A 1 -18.06 5.98 -11.91
N LYS A 2 -18.48 7.14 -11.41
CA LYS A 2 -17.95 8.44 -11.82
C LYS A 2 -16.99 8.92 -10.74
N CYS A 3 -15.79 9.35 -11.14
CA CYS A 3 -14.80 9.93 -10.25
C CYS A 3 -14.28 11.22 -10.86
N MET A 4 -14.29 12.30 -10.09
CA MET A 4 -13.75 13.59 -10.48
C MET A 4 -12.59 13.95 -9.57
N GLN A 5 -11.49 14.41 -10.16
CA GLN A 5 -10.31 14.87 -9.43
C GLN A 5 -10.22 16.39 -9.48
N SER A 6 -9.90 17.00 -8.35
CA SER A 6 -9.47 18.40 -8.24
C SER A 6 -8.21 18.52 -7.41
N PHE A 7 -7.46 19.58 -7.66
CA PHE A 7 -6.35 20.00 -6.80
C PHE A 7 -6.79 21.22 -6.02
N GLU A 8 -6.56 21.15 -4.73
CA GLU A 8 -6.96 22.17 -3.77
C GLU A 8 -5.80 22.43 -2.80
N TYR A 9 -5.87 23.50 -2.03
CA TYR A 9 -4.89 23.78 -1.01
C TYR A 9 -5.49 24.52 0.17
N TYR A 10 -4.88 24.34 1.33
CA TYR A 10 -5.11 25.16 2.49
C TYR A 10 -4.02 26.23 2.58
N SER A 11 -4.39 27.49 2.68
CA SER A 11 -3.46 28.60 2.88
C SER A 11 -3.13 28.73 4.36
N GLY A 12 -1.84 28.80 4.68
CA GLY A 12 -1.37 29.13 6.01
C GLY A 12 -1.65 28.08 7.08
N SER A 13 -0.85 27.04 7.14
CA SER A 13 -0.84 26.16 8.30
C SER A 13 -0.22 26.85 9.52
N LEU A 14 -0.96 26.91 10.62
CA LEU A 14 -0.47 27.42 11.91
C LEU A 14 0.17 26.31 12.76
N GLY A 15 0.17 25.05 12.29
CA GLY A 15 0.78 23.94 12.98
C GLY A 15 2.25 23.77 12.66
N GLY A 16 3.05 23.32 13.62
CA GLY A 16 4.44 22.93 13.45
C GLY A 16 4.60 21.48 12.98
N ALA A 17 5.77 20.89 13.24
CA ALA A 17 6.09 19.51 12.87
C ALA A 17 5.15 18.45 13.46
N TYR A 18 4.55 18.73 14.60
CA TYR A 18 3.79 17.75 15.38
C TYR A 18 2.29 17.87 15.25
N VAL A 19 1.78 19.02 14.83
CA VAL A 19 0.35 19.31 14.82
C VAL A 19 -0.06 19.86 13.47
N LEU A 20 -0.95 19.17 12.79
CA LEU A 20 -1.61 19.69 11.61
C LEU A 20 -2.70 20.67 12.06
N LYS A 21 -2.56 21.94 11.72
CA LYS A 21 -3.56 22.97 11.95
C LYS A 21 -3.77 23.73 10.65
N LEU A 22 -4.91 23.54 10.03
CA LEU A 22 -5.24 24.07 8.73
C LEU A 22 -6.11 25.34 8.88
N ASN A 23 -5.92 26.29 7.99
CA ASN A 23 -6.84 27.41 7.84
C ASN A 23 -7.94 27.00 6.84
N ALA A 24 -9.17 26.99 7.30
CA ALA A 24 -10.34 26.84 6.44
C ALA A 24 -10.79 28.22 5.89
N PRO A 25 -11.41 28.29 4.71
CA PRO A 25 -11.77 27.20 3.82
C PRO A 25 -10.63 26.74 2.90
N VAL A 26 -10.82 25.57 2.30
CA VAL A 26 -9.96 25.07 1.23
C VAL A 26 -10.17 25.85 -0.06
N GLU A 27 -9.11 26.14 -0.78
CA GLU A 27 -9.14 26.89 -2.03
C GLU A 27 -8.75 26.01 -3.22
N LYS A 28 -9.30 26.29 -4.41
CA LYS A 28 -8.91 25.58 -5.63
C LYS A 28 -7.54 26.00 -6.10
N LEU A 29 -6.67 25.01 -6.35
CA LEU A 29 -5.36 25.26 -6.91
C LEU A 29 -5.45 25.51 -8.41
N GLN A 30 -5.07 26.72 -8.84
CA GLN A 30 -5.01 27.09 -10.25
C GLN A 30 -3.70 26.60 -10.85
N LEU A 31 -3.80 25.66 -11.81
CA LEU A 31 -2.63 25.12 -12.51
C LEU A 31 -2.33 25.98 -13.74
N SER A 32 -1.32 26.82 -13.68
CA SER A 32 -0.87 27.64 -14.81
C SER A 32 -0.14 26.78 -15.85
N GLY A 33 -0.33 27.10 -17.14
CA GLY A 33 0.32 26.38 -18.25
C GLY A 33 -0.11 24.92 -18.33
N LEU A 34 -1.37 24.64 -18.02
CA LEU A 34 -1.90 23.30 -17.99
C LEU A 34 -2.09 22.72 -19.39
N GLU A 35 -1.35 21.66 -19.69
CA GLU A 35 -1.53 20.85 -20.89
C GLU A 35 -2.19 19.52 -20.54
N ARG A 36 -3.06 19.04 -21.45
CA ARG A 36 -3.76 17.76 -21.32
C ARG A 36 -3.78 17.05 -22.67
N PHE A 37 -3.40 15.78 -22.67
CA PHE A 37 -3.51 14.94 -23.86
C PHE A 37 -3.68 13.46 -23.47
N ILE A 38 -4.18 12.69 -24.42
CA ILE A 38 -4.41 11.25 -24.26
C ILE A 38 -3.62 10.53 -25.33
N VAL A 39 -2.88 9.50 -24.94
CA VAL A 39 -2.22 8.55 -25.81
C VAL A 39 -2.98 7.24 -25.73
N SER A 40 -3.54 6.80 -26.86
CA SER A 40 -4.30 5.55 -26.93
C SER A 40 -3.53 4.52 -27.75
N GLY A 41 -3.33 3.35 -27.18
CA GLY A 41 -2.72 2.19 -27.84
C GLY A 41 -3.55 0.92 -27.61
N PRO A 42 -3.25 -0.17 -28.34
CA PRO A 42 -4.00 -1.41 -28.23
C PRO A 42 -3.86 -2.07 -26.85
N LEU A 43 -2.72 -1.93 -26.20
CA LEU A 43 -2.45 -2.55 -24.90
C LEU A 43 -2.73 -1.62 -23.71
N ARG A 44 -2.65 -0.28 -23.94
CA ARG A 44 -2.72 0.69 -22.84
C ARG A 44 -3.24 2.04 -23.33
N GLN A 45 -4.05 2.67 -22.51
CA GLN A 45 -4.43 4.06 -22.66
C GLN A 45 -3.83 4.89 -21.54
N THR A 46 -3.34 6.09 -21.87
CA THR A 46 -2.68 6.96 -20.90
C THR A 46 -3.12 8.41 -21.11
N ALA A 47 -3.62 9.04 -20.06
CA ALA A 47 -3.91 10.45 -20.02
C ALA A 47 -2.80 11.19 -19.23
N PHE A 48 -2.38 12.32 -19.79
CA PHE A 48 -1.38 13.18 -19.18
C PHE A 48 -2.00 14.51 -18.78
N LEU A 49 -1.57 15.01 -17.64
CA LEU A 49 -1.84 16.37 -17.16
C LEU A 49 -0.49 16.95 -16.73
N LEU A 50 -0.06 18.00 -17.43
CA LEU A 50 1.24 18.60 -17.22
C LEU A 50 1.09 20.08 -16.86
N SER A 51 1.69 20.46 -15.75
CA SER A 51 1.87 21.85 -15.33
C SER A 51 3.19 22.00 -14.60
N LYS A 52 3.56 23.22 -14.21
CA LYS A 52 4.78 23.45 -13.40
C LYS A 52 4.68 22.85 -12.00
N LEU A 53 3.50 22.85 -11.40
CA LEU A 53 3.27 22.35 -10.03
C LEU A 53 2.95 20.87 -9.99
N VAL A 54 2.15 20.39 -10.96
CA VAL A 54 1.63 19.02 -10.99
C VAL A 54 1.88 18.41 -12.35
N GLN A 55 2.55 17.28 -12.35
CA GLN A 55 2.67 16.41 -13.53
C GLN A 55 2.02 15.07 -13.17
N GLN A 56 1.02 14.67 -13.94
CA GLN A 56 0.26 13.46 -13.66
C GLN A 56 0.12 12.61 -14.91
N ARG A 57 0.22 11.31 -14.71
CA ARG A 57 -0.06 10.26 -15.70
C ARG A 57 -1.08 9.30 -15.15
N LEU A 58 -2.22 9.17 -15.82
CA LEU A 58 -3.25 8.18 -15.55
C LEU A 58 -3.22 7.12 -16.62
N SER A 59 -3.15 5.86 -16.24
CA SER A 59 -3.06 4.76 -17.21
C SER A 59 -4.00 3.62 -16.85
N ILE A 60 -4.61 3.04 -17.89
CA ILE A 60 -5.38 1.82 -17.80
C ILE A 60 -4.87 0.84 -18.86
N ASN A 61 -4.73 -0.44 -18.49
CA ASN A 61 -4.32 -1.48 -19.42
C ASN A 61 -5.55 -2.09 -20.08
N ASN A 62 -5.49 -2.32 -21.40
CA ASN A 62 -6.51 -3.02 -22.17
C ASN A 62 -6.26 -4.54 -22.09
N LEU A 63 -6.30 -5.09 -20.88
CA LEU A 63 -6.07 -6.49 -20.59
C LEU A 63 -7.30 -7.07 -19.89
N GLU A 64 -7.50 -8.36 -20.03
CA GLU A 64 -8.52 -9.07 -19.28
C GLU A 64 -8.08 -9.31 -17.83
N GLY A 65 -9.06 -9.51 -16.94
CA GLY A 65 -8.83 -9.83 -15.54
C GLY A 65 -8.39 -8.65 -14.67
N ALA A 66 -7.69 -8.95 -13.58
CA ALA A 66 -7.37 -7.99 -12.54
C ALA A 66 -6.47 -6.82 -13.00
N GLU A 67 -5.63 -7.01 -14.02
CA GLU A 67 -4.77 -5.93 -14.52
C GLU A 67 -5.54 -4.89 -15.34
N GLY A 68 -6.59 -5.31 -16.06
CA GLY A 68 -7.46 -4.38 -16.83
C GLY A 68 -8.43 -3.59 -15.95
N SER A 69 -8.70 -4.06 -14.74
CA SER A 69 -9.59 -3.37 -13.77
C SER A 69 -8.88 -2.34 -12.89
N ARG A 70 -7.58 -2.10 -13.11
CA ARG A 70 -6.75 -1.17 -12.33
C ARG A 70 -6.51 0.14 -13.07
N LEU A 71 -6.82 1.26 -12.43
CA LEU A 71 -6.37 2.57 -12.87
C LEU A 71 -5.07 2.91 -12.12
N GLN A 72 -4.00 3.09 -12.85
CA GLN A 72 -2.69 3.49 -12.30
C GLN A 72 -2.51 5.00 -12.44
N MET A 73 -2.15 5.66 -11.36
CA MET A 73 -1.84 7.08 -11.33
C MET A 73 -0.41 7.29 -10.83
N GLN A 74 0.36 7.99 -11.60
CA GLN A 74 1.68 8.49 -11.18
C GLN A 74 1.60 10.02 -11.17
N MET A 75 2.09 10.62 -10.11
CA MET A 75 2.01 12.06 -9.91
C MET A 75 3.33 12.58 -9.36
N ARG A 76 3.80 13.68 -9.92
CA ARG A 76 4.92 14.46 -9.39
C ARG A 76 4.39 15.83 -9.01
N ILE A 77 4.63 16.22 -7.78
CA ILE A 77 4.28 17.54 -7.26
C ILE A 77 5.56 18.30 -6.93
N ASP A 78 5.66 19.53 -7.46
CA ASP A 78 6.78 20.43 -7.21
C ASP A 78 6.29 21.71 -6.52
N VAL A 79 6.47 21.77 -5.22
CA VAL A 79 5.97 22.86 -4.37
C VAL A 79 6.98 23.98 -4.13
N ARG A 80 8.13 23.98 -4.80
CA ARG A 80 9.20 24.97 -4.58
C ARG A 80 8.77 26.43 -4.81
N SER A 81 7.82 26.63 -5.71
CA SER A 81 7.25 27.97 -6.00
C SER A 81 6.11 28.37 -5.08
N LEU A 82 5.61 27.45 -4.23
CA LEU A 82 4.54 27.73 -3.29
C LEU A 82 5.09 27.93 -1.89
N SER A 83 4.61 28.99 -1.24
CA SER A 83 4.87 29.21 0.16
C SER A 83 3.54 29.17 0.92
N TRP A 84 3.56 28.52 2.10
CA TRP A 84 2.43 28.51 3.03
C TRP A 84 1.17 27.77 2.55
N ALA A 85 1.34 26.71 1.75
CA ALA A 85 0.24 25.94 1.21
C ALA A 85 0.41 24.44 1.51
N GLU A 86 -0.65 23.81 2.01
CA GLU A 86 -0.81 22.36 2.07
C GLU A 86 -1.64 21.92 0.88
N ILE A 87 -1.01 21.23 -0.07
CA ILE A 87 -1.69 20.78 -1.29
C ILE A 87 -2.40 19.48 -1.03
N ILE A 88 -3.65 19.41 -1.45
CA ILE A 88 -4.46 18.19 -1.44
C ILE A 88 -4.95 17.84 -2.85
N THR A 89 -5.08 16.55 -3.11
CA THR A 89 -5.84 16.06 -4.26
C THR A 89 -7.15 15.48 -3.76
N ARG A 90 -8.26 15.96 -4.29
CA ARG A 90 -9.60 15.54 -3.93
C ARG A 90 -10.18 14.65 -5.02
N PHE A 91 -10.71 13.50 -4.61
CA PHE A 91 -11.47 12.60 -5.49
C PHE A 91 -12.93 12.59 -5.05
N ALA A 92 -13.81 13.14 -5.87
CA ALA A 92 -15.25 13.06 -5.66
C ALA A 92 -15.81 11.85 -6.42
N THR A 93 -16.50 10.97 -5.73
CA THR A 93 -17.08 9.75 -6.27
C THR A 93 -18.60 9.78 -6.14
N ASN A 94 -19.29 8.94 -6.91
CA ASN A 94 -20.73 8.74 -6.80
C ASN A 94 -21.11 7.48 -6.02
N PHE A 95 -20.32 7.09 -5.01
CA PHE A 95 -20.77 6.13 -4.02
C PHE A 95 -21.97 6.71 -3.24
N ALA A 96 -22.92 5.84 -2.85
CA ALA A 96 -24.07 6.28 -2.09
C ALA A 96 -23.64 6.83 -0.71
N PRO A 97 -23.91 8.13 -0.39
CA PRO A 97 -23.27 8.77 0.76
C PRO A 97 -23.71 8.21 2.12
N ASN A 98 -24.89 7.58 2.22
CA ASN A 98 -25.45 7.16 3.51
C ASN A 98 -24.98 5.77 3.97
N ASP A 99 -24.38 4.95 3.08
CA ASP A 99 -24.01 3.56 3.37
C ASP A 99 -22.51 3.30 3.21
N VAL A 100 -21.73 4.32 2.81
CA VAL A 100 -20.30 4.14 2.58
C VAL A 100 -19.55 4.06 3.89
N GLN A 101 -18.88 2.95 4.07
CA GLN A 101 -17.88 2.78 5.13
C GLN A 101 -16.50 3.05 4.54
N PHE A 102 -15.67 3.78 5.26
CA PHE A 102 -14.31 3.98 4.83
C PHE A 102 -13.31 3.47 5.85
N TYR A 103 -12.20 2.99 5.29
CA TYR A 103 -11.14 2.38 6.05
C TYR A 103 -9.80 2.91 5.55
N THR A 104 -8.86 3.11 6.46
CA THR A 104 -7.46 3.37 6.13
C THR A 104 -6.56 2.47 6.94
N ASP A 105 -5.32 2.29 6.49
CA ASP A 105 -4.32 1.57 7.25
C ASP A 105 -3.41 2.51 8.04
N SER A 106 -2.64 1.94 8.97
CA SER A 106 -1.60 2.67 9.71
C SER A 106 -0.20 2.09 9.49
N ILE A 107 -0.13 0.80 9.13
CA ILE A 107 1.14 0.05 9.00
C ILE A 107 1.15 -0.92 7.81
N GLY A 108 0.18 -0.86 6.91
CA GLY A 108 0.11 -1.71 5.72
C GLY A 108 -0.41 -3.14 5.94
N LEU A 109 -0.78 -3.52 7.16
CA LEU A 109 -1.15 -4.90 7.48
C LEU A 109 -2.65 -5.13 7.56
N GLN A 110 -3.39 -4.16 8.08
CA GLN A 110 -4.84 -4.22 8.23
C GLN A 110 -5.45 -2.84 8.04
N LEU A 111 -6.72 -2.82 7.65
CA LEU A 111 -7.50 -1.61 7.49
C LEU A 111 -8.30 -1.35 8.77
N ILE A 112 -8.37 -0.10 9.17
CA ILE A 112 -9.09 0.36 10.36
C ILE A 112 -10.26 1.20 9.89
N LYS A 113 -11.46 0.88 10.40
CA LYS A 113 -12.66 1.68 10.13
C LYS A 113 -12.47 3.10 10.68
N ARG A 114 -12.82 4.08 9.87
CA ARG A 114 -12.76 5.49 10.25
C ARG A 114 -14.16 6.06 10.34
N ASN A 115 -14.30 7.05 11.20
CA ASN A 115 -15.54 7.81 11.36
C ASN A 115 -15.30 9.23 10.84
N GLU A 116 -16.30 9.78 10.20
CA GLU A 116 -16.31 11.19 9.86
C GLU A 116 -16.85 11.97 11.05
N PHE A 117 -16.16 13.04 11.41
CA PHE A 117 -16.59 13.98 12.43
C PHE A 117 -17.15 15.23 11.75
N GLU A 118 -18.37 15.63 12.12
CA GLU A 118 -18.93 16.88 11.69
C GLU A 118 -18.18 18.03 12.35
N THR A 119 -17.30 18.68 11.59
CA THR A 119 -16.54 19.84 12.07
C THR A 119 -16.39 20.87 10.99
N ASP A 120 -17.01 22.02 11.15
CA ASP A 120 -16.90 23.13 10.19
C ASP A 120 -15.55 23.86 10.29
N TRP A 121 -14.84 23.71 11.38
CA TRP A 121 -13.67 24.53 11.72
C TRP A 121 -12.39 23.76 12.03
N ARG A 122 -12.42 22.43 12.03
CA ARG A 122 -11.27 21.55 12.26
C ARG A 122 -11.20 20.40 11.25
N PRO A 123 -10.89 20.69 9.99
CA PRO A 123 -10.81 19.66 8.96
C PRO A 123 -9.77 18.59 9.29
N GLU A 124 -8.74 18.93 10.06
CA GLU A 124 -7.70 18.01 10.50
C GLU A 124 -8.20 16.85 11.36
N MET A 125 -9.38 16.92 11.97
CA MET A 125 -9.99 15.82 12.72
C MET A 125 -10.40 14.65 11.81
N ASN A 126 -10.57 14.90 10.52
CA ASN A 126 -10.91 13.90 9.50
C ASN A 126 -9.70 13.46 8.66
N TYR A 127 -8.48 13.81 9.08
CA TYR A 127 -7.26 13.34 8.43
C TYR A 127 -6.75 12.09 9.11
N TYR A 128 -6.70 11.00 8.36
CA TYR A 128 -6.28 9.69 8.85
C TYR A 128 -5.00 9.24 8.13
N PRO A 129 -4.10 8.52 8.82
CA PRO A 129 -2.96 7.89 8.18
C PRO A 129 -3.42 6.98 7.04
N MET A 130 -2.70 7.02 5.92
CA MET A 130 -2.92 6.15 4.77
C MET A 130 -1.57 5.76 4.14
N PRO A 131 -0.71 5.00 4.84
CA PRO A 131 0.55 4.57 4.28
C PRO A 131 0.42 3.75 3.02
N THR A 132 -0.57 2.86 2.94
CA THR A 132 -0.71 1.94 1.80
C THR A 132 -2.10 1.89 1.18
N ALA A 133 -3.17 2.10 1.95
CA ALA A 133 -4.51 1.89 1.43
C ALA A 133 -5.60 2.75 2.08
N LEU A 134 -6.50 3.25 1.25
CA LEU A 134 -7.82 3.75 1.62
C LEU A 134 -8.87 2.91 0.90
N VAL A 135 -9.93 2.52 1.59
CA VAL A 135 -11.01 1.73 1.04
C VAL A 135 -12.35 2.40 1.32
N LEU A 136 -13.16 2.52 0.27
CA LEU A 136 -14.57 2.87 0.34
C LEU A 136 -15.40 1.62 0.01
N ASP A 137 -16.36 1.28 0.85
CA ASP A 137 -17.19 0.07 0.74
C ASP A 137 -18.65 0.44 1.00
N ASP A 138 -19.55 0.25 0.02
CA ASP A 138 -20.99 0.49 0.14
C ASP A 138 -21.82 -0.80 0.30
N GLY A 139 -21.13 -1.92 0.50
CA GLY A 139 -21.73 -3.25 0.64
C GLY A 139 -22.01 -3.97 -0.66
N SER A 140 -21.94 -3.30 -1.81
CA SER A 140 -22.08 -3.88 -3.15
C SER A 140 -20.87 -3.62 -4.04
N LYS A 141 -20.22 -2.49 -3.83
CA LYS A 141 -19.03 -2.05 -4.54
C LYS A 141 -17.97 -1.61 -3.57
N ARG A 142 -16.75 -1.82 -3.96
CA ARG A 142 -15.58 -1.44 -3.18
C ARG A 142 -14.56 -0.75 -4.07
N LEU A 143 -14.13 0.42 -3.65
CA LEU A 143 -13.02 1.14 -4.24
C LEU A 143 -11.84 1.09 -3.28
N SER A 144 -10.75 0.48 -3.71
CA SER A 144 -9.47 0.52 -3.00
C SER A 144 -8.54 1.51 -3.69
N VAL A 145 -8.07 2.50 -2.95
CA VAL A 145 -7.02 3.44 -3.38
C VAL A 145 -5.75 3.03 -2.68
N LEU A 146 -4.78 2.55 -3.45
CA LEU A 146 -3.52 2.00 -2.94
C LEU A 146 -2.40 2.99 -3.21
N SER A 147 -1.47 3.15 -2.26
CA SER A 147 -0.35 4.08 -2.33
C SER A 147 0.97 3.38 -1.99
N ASN A 148 2.05 3.82 -2.62
CA ASN A 148 3.42 3.43 -2.23
C ASN A 148 4.13 4.51 -1.43
N PHE A 149 3.42 5.56 -1.06
CA PHE A 149 3.98 6.75 -0.45
C PHE A 149 3.08 7.25 0.68
N SER A 150 3.68 7.53 1.83
CA SER A 150 3.02 8.29 2.89
C SER A 150 3.37 9.76 2.69
N PRO A 151 2.39 10.63 2.35
CA PRO A 151 2.65 12.05 2.16
C PRO A 151 3.22 12.65 3.45
N ASP A 152 4.34 13.33 3.32
CA ASP A 152 4.95 14.03 4.44
C ASP A 152 4.66 15.53 4.38
N ARG A 153 4.92 16.22 5.47
CA ARG A 153 4.47 17.57 5.72
C ARG A 153 5.62 18.56 5.68
N ARG A 154 5.36 19.73 5.12
CA ARG A 154 6.29 20.85 5.13
C ARG A 154 6.22 21.62 6.45
N LEU A 155 7.38 21.86 7.05
CA LEU A 155 7.56 22.75 8.18
C LEU A 155 8.01 24.13 7.72
N LYS A 156 7.35 25.17 8.18
CA LYS A 156 7.74 26.55 7.87
C LYS A 156 7.83 27.47 9.11
N TYR A 157 7.40 27.01 10.28
CA TYR A 157 7.39 27.85 11.49
C TYR A 157 8.07 27.15 12.66
N ASP A 158 8.69 27.97 13.48
CA ASP A 158 9.06 27.59 14.84
C ASP A 158 7.77 27.25 15.60
N ASP A 159 7.62 26.00 15.97
CA ASP A 159 6.49 25.50 16.75
C ASP A 159 6.72 25.68 18.26
N GLY A 160 7.75 26.41 18.66
CA GLY A 160 8.15 26.57 20.06
C GLY A 160 8.79 25.32 20.68
N LYS A 161 9.06 24.28 19.86
CA LYS A 161 9.64 23.01 20.30
C LYS A 161 11.02 22.74 19.70
N GLY A 162 11.62 23.75 19.08
CA GLY A 162 12.94 23.68 18.48
C GLY A 162 13.00 23.11 17.06
N LEU A 163 11.87 22.76 16.47
CA LEU A 163 11.79 22.35 15.07
C LEU A 163 11.19 23.49 14.25
N GLY A 164 11.98 24.16 13.48
CA GLY A 164 11.56 25.30 12.67
C GLY A 164 12.46 26.52 12.77
N SER A 165 13.32 26.58 13.78
CA SER A 165 14.36 27.60 13.91
C SER A 165 15.44 27.46 12.82
N ASP A 166 15.76 26.22 12.42
CA ASP A 166 16.60 25.94 11.26
C ASP A 166 15.68 25.50 10.15
N ILE A 167 15.46 26.33 9.18
CA ILE A 167 14.57 26.14 8.07
C ILE A 167 14.86 24.82 7.32
N PRO A 168 14.37 23.65 7.73
CA PRO A 168 14.29 22.50 6.83
C PRO A 168 13.15 22.80 5.88
N VAL A 169 13.46 23.44 4.78
CA VAL A 169 12.52 23.60 3.69
C VAL A 169 12.50 22.28 2.95
N ASP A 170 11.65 21.35 3.37
CA ASP A 170 11.36 20.17 2.57
C ASP A 170 10.47 20.62 1.40
N ASN A 171 11.13 21.09 0.34
CA ASN A 171 10.50 21.58 -0.87
C ASN A 171 10.93 20.81 -2.12
N LEU A 172 11.53 19.62 -1.94
CA LEU A 172 11.90 18.79 -3.08
C LEU A 172 10.66 18.28 -3.80
N PRO A 173 10.74 18.13 -5.13
CA PRO A 173 9.64 17.51 -5.87
C PRO A 173 9.38 16.09 -5.38
N VAL A 174 8.11 15.77 -5.12
CA VAL A 174 7.69 14.47 -4.60
C VAL A 174 7.04 13.65 -5.72
N ASN A 175 7.48 12.41 -5.88
CA ASN A 175 6.89 11.45 -6.78
C ASN A 175 6.00 10.48 -6.00
N MET A 176 4.75 10.34 -6.42
CA MET A 176 3.76 9.48 -5.80
C MET A 176 3.16 8.54 -6.83
N ALA A 177 2.84 7.32 -6.43
CA ALA A 177 2.11 6.38 -7.28
C ALA A 177 0.91 5.83 -6.51
N PHE A 178 -0.22 5.78 -7.21
CA PHE A 178 -1.47 5.23 -6.69
C PHE A 178 -2.01 4.20 -7.68
N THR A 179 -2.70 3.20 -7.14
CA THR A 179 -3.49 2.26 -7.92
C THR A 179 -4.91 2.23 -7.38
N PHE A 180 -5.88 2.47 -8.24
CA PHE A 180 -7.29 2.39 -7.93
C PHE A 180 -7.81 1.03 -8.40
N VAL A 181 -8.45 0.29 -7.50
CA VAL A 181 -9.09 -1.00 -7.80
C VAL A 181 -10.56 -0.87 -7.46
N LEU A 182 -11.43 -1.02 -8.47
CA LEU A 182 -12.87 -1.03 -8.29
C LEU A 182 -13.39 -2.45 -8.46
N GLU A 183 -14.11 -2.94 -7.47
CA GLU A 183 -14.62 -4.30 -7.43
C GLU A 183 -16.10 -4.32 -7.07
N GLU A 184 -16.81 -5.29 -7.62
CA GLU A 184 -18.12 -5.71 -7.12
C GLU A 184 -17.90 -6.74 -6.03
N ILE A 185 -18.60 -6.61 -4.93
CA ILE A 185 -18.48 -7.48 -3.77
C ILE A 185 -19.81 -8.16 -3.46
N VAL A 186 -19.73 -9.40 -2.99
CA VAL A 186 -20.90 -10.13 -2.51
C VAL A 186 -21.36 -9.47 -1.21
N PRO A 187 -22.64 -9.06 -1.11
CA PRO A 187 -23.19 -8.60 0.15
C PRO A 187 -23.11 -9.72 1.20
N GLU A 188 -22.85 -9.37 2.44
CA GLU A 188 -22.95 -10.36 3.53
C GLU A 188 -24.39 -10.89 3.63
N GLU A 189 -24.55 -12.22 3.72
CA GLU A 189 -25.79 -12.96 3.44
C GLU A 189 -27.01 -12.65 4.30
N SER A 190 -26.90 -11.86 5.37
CA SER A 190 -28.06 -11.37 6.09
C SER A 190 -27.89 -9.93 6.54
N GLU A 191 -28.93 -9.13 6.32
CA GLU A 191 -28.97 -7.74 6.73
C GLU A 191 -28.80 -7.58 8.26
N LYS A 192 -29.22 -8.57 9.03
CA LYS A 192 -29.09 -8.63 10.48
C LYS A 192 -27.66 -8.97 10.89
N LEU A 193 -27.04 -9.95 10.24
CA LEU A 193 -25.64 -10.32 10.43
C LEU A 193 -24.72 -9.19 9.95
N ARG A 194 -25.09 -8.53 8.85
CA ARG A 194 -24.40 -7.35 8.30
C ARG A 194 -24.39 -6.18 9.28
N LYS A 195 -25.52 -5.86 9.92
CA LYS A 195 -25.58 -4.79 10.94
C LYS A 195 -24.78 -5.14 12.19
N GLU A 196 -24.89 -6.36 12.71
CA GLU A 196 -24.17 -6.79 13.92
C GLU A 196 -22.65 -6.91 13.67
N ILE A 197 -22.24 -7.52 12.56
CA ILE A 197 -20.83 -7.75 12.24
C ILE A 197 -20.17 -6.46 11.73
N CYS A 198 -20.83 -5.70 10.86
CA CYS A 198 -20.24 -4.47 10.30
C CYS A 198 -20.16 -3.33 11.31
N LEU A 199 -21.10 -3.23 12.23
CA LEU A 199 -21.02 -2.24 13.34
C LEU A 199 -19.91 -2.58 14.33
N GLN A 200 -19.59 -3.86 14.51
CA GLN A 200 -18.55 -4.32 15.45
C GLN A 200 -17.16 -4.47 14.79
N ARG A 201 -17.07 -4.62 13.46
CA ARG A 201 -15.78 -4.73 12.77
C ARG A 201 -15.06 -3.38 12.74
N GLN A 202 -14.14 -3.20 13.66
CA GLN A 202 -13.19 -2.08 13.62
C GLN A 202 -12.08 -2.30 12.58
N PHE A 203 -11.89 -3.54 12.09
CA PHE A 203 -10.82 -3.92 11.18
C PHE A 203 -11.39 -4.56 9.91
N ALA A 204 -10.70 -4.30 8.80
CA ALA A 204 -10.96 -4.92 7.50
C ALA A 204 -9.63 -5.32 6.84
N TYR A 205 -9.75 -6.01 5.68
CA TYR A 205 -8.61 -6.46 4.89
C TYR A 205 -8.78 -6.06 3.44
N ASN A 206 -7.70 -6.01 2.70
CA ASN A 206 -7.75 -5.88 1.25
C ASN A 206 -8.35 -7.14 0.62
N THR A 207 -9.08 -6.97 -0.48
CA THR A 207 -9.41 -8.09 -1.36
C THR A 207 -8.15 -8.68 -1.97
N LEU A 208 -8.22 -9.88 -2.54
CA LEU A 208 -7.05 -10.48 -3.19
C LEU A 208 -6.54 -9.63 -4.36
N ALA A 209 -7.44 -9.03 -5.16
CA ALA A 209 -7.06 -8.14 -6.26
C ALA A 209 -6.36 -6.87 -5.77
N ALA A 210 -6.90 -6.22 -4.73
CA ALA A 210 -6.27 -5.06 -4.11
C ALA A 210 -4.93 -5.43 -3.43
N HIS A 211 -4.84 -6.57 -2.76
CA HIS A 211 -3.59 -7.06 -2.16
C HIS A 211 -2.50 -7.30 -3.22
N GLN A 212 -2.82 -7.95 -4.33
CA GLN A 212 -1.87 -8.15 -5.42
C GLN A 212 -1.46 -6.83 -6.08
N ALA A 213 -2.42 -5.91 -6.28
CA ALA A 213 -2.13 -4.58 -6.81
C ALA A 213 -1.19 -3.78 -5.89
N LEU A 214 -1.42 -3.83 -4.58
CA LEU A 214 -0.55 -3.20 -3.59
C LEU A 214 0.87 -3.78 -3.63
N ARG A 215 0.98 -5.11 -3.69
CA ARG A 215 2.29 -5.77 -3.80
C ARG A 215 3.03 -5.35 -5.07
N SER A 216 2.35 -5.29 -6.21
CA SER A 216 2.94 -4.82 -7.47
C SER A 216 3.37 -3.36 -7.41
N LEU A 217 2.66 -2.53 -6.63
CA LEU A 217 2.97 -1.12 -6.44
C LEU A 217 4.19 -0.90 -5.54
N ILE A 218 4.34 -1.69 -4.48
CA ILE A 218 5.42 -1.56 -3.49
C ILE A 218 6.68 -2.31 -3.96
N TYR A 219 6.54 -3.53 -4.47
CA TYR A 219 7.64 -4.39 -4.89
C TYR A 219 7.73 -4.42 -6.42
N GLN A 220 8.18 -3.32 -7.00
CA GLN A 220 8.36 -3.23 -8.45
C GLN A 220 9.55 -4.08 -8.89
N PRO A 221 9.44 -4.80 -10.04
CA PRO A 221 10.58 -5.48 -10.63
C PRO A 221 11.72 -4.50 -10.91
N GLN A 222 12.93 -4.86 -10.54
CA GLN A 222 14.12 -4.09 -10.91
C GLN A 222 14.60 -4.56 -12.29
N VAL A 223 14.74 -3.62 -13.20
CA VAL A 223 15.21 -3.87 -14.55
C VAL A 223 16.66 -3.40 -14.64
N PHE A 224 17.56 -4.33 -14.98
CA PHE A 224 18.96 -4.04 -15.25
C PHE A 224 19.20 -4.14 -16.75
N ILE A 225 19.87 -3.16 -17.31
CA ILE A 225 20.32 -3.15 -18.71
C ILE A 225 21.84 -3.28 -18.67
N ALA A 226 22.37 -4.30 -19.33
CA ALA A 226 23.81 -4.48 -19.47
C ALA A 226 24.23 -4.23 -20.93
N ASP A 227 25.37 -3.58 -21.09
CA ASP A 227 26.01 -3.37 -22.39
C ASP A 227 26.93 -4.58 -22.67
N GLY A 228 26.58 -5.39 -23.66
CA GLY A 228 27.35 -6.56 -24.04
C GLY A 228 26.58 -7.90 -23.99
N ILE A 229 27.24 -8.98 -24.33
CA ILE A 229 26.69 -10.33 -24.26
C ILE A 229 26.78 -10.78 -22.80
N LEU A 230 25.62 -10.93 -22.17
CA LEU A 230 25.55 -11.60 -20.87
C LEU A 230 25.69 -13.10 -21.09
N GLU A 231 26.73 -13.71 -20.53
CA GLU A 231 26.72 -15.16 -20.28
C GLU A 231 25.48 -15.46 -19.42
N GLU A 232 24.85 -16.64 -19.60
CA GLU A 232 23.61 -17.02 -18.92
C GLU A 232 23.68 -16.73 -17.43
N LEU A 233 22.90 -15.76 -16.98
CA LEU A 233 22.72 -15.55 -15.54
C LEU A 233 22.05 -16.80 -14.94
N PRO A 234 22.59 -17.37 -13.87
CA PRO A 234 21.98 -18.52 -13.23
C PRO A 234 20.58 -18.13 -12.75
N THR A 235 19.56 -18.57 -13.48
CA THR A 235 18.17 -18.34 -13.10
C THR A 235 17.81 -19.26 -11.95
N GLN A 236 17.85 -18.74 -10.73
CA GLN A 236 17.34 -19.47 -9.57
C GLN A 236 15.80 -19.43 -9.60
N LYS A 237 15.19 -20.58 -9.90
CA LYS A 237 13.73 -20.72 -9.83
C LYS A 237 13.30 -20.74 -8.36
N VAL A 238 12.88 -19.58 -7.85
CA VAL A 238 12.29 -19.49 -6.52
C VAL A 238 10.85 -20.02 -6.58
N PRO A 239 10.45 -20.98 -5.72
CA PRO A 239 9.09 -21.48 -5.68
C PRO A 239 8.09 -20.38 -5.35
N SER A 240 6.90 -20.44 -5.96
CA SER A 240 5.80 -19.54 -5.64
C SER A 240 5.25 -19.82 -4.24
N PHE A 241 5.00 -18.75 -3.50
CA PHE A 241 4.23 -18.82 -2.25
C PHE A 241 2.73 -18.74 -2.54
N PRO A 242 1.86 -19.22 -1.60
CA PRO A 242 0.45 -18.89 -1.63
C PRO A 242 0.21 -17.39 -1.73
N CYS A 243 -0.88 -16.97 -2.38
CA CYS A 243 -1.12 -15.56 -2.69
C CYS A 243 -1.21 -14.65 -1.45
N ASP A 244 -1.64 -15.21 -0.33
CA ASP A 244 -1.76 -14.54 0.96
C ASP A 244 -0.48 -14.62 1.82
N VAL A 245 0.56 -15.29 1.33
CA VAL A 245 1.84 -15.45 2.05
C VAL A 245 2.90 -14.54 1.46
N GLN A 246 3.58 -13.83 2.34
CA GLN A 246 4.67 -12.93 1.99
C GLN A 246 5.93 -13.29 2.76
N LEU A 247 7.01 -13.51 2.02
CA LEU A 247 8.35 -13.52 2.57
C LEU A 247 8.79 -12.08 2.80
N LEU A 248 8.76 -11.62 4.06
CA LEU A 248 9.08 -10.23 4.40
C LEU A 248 10.56 -9.94 4.32
N SER A 249 11.37 -10.86 4.82
CA SER A 249 12.83 -10.73 4.75
C SER A 249 13.55 -12.05 4.90
N VAL A 250 14.71 -12.14 4.26
CA VAL A 250 15.76 -13.10 4.55
C VAL A 250 17.05 -12.31 4.67
N ARG A 251 17.52 -12.12 5.89
CA ARG A 251 18.68 -11.25 6.15
C ARG A 251 19.74 -11.97 6.94
N PRO A 252 21.04 -11.69 6.70
CA PRO A 252 22.11 -12.22 7.53
C PRO A 252 21.97 -11.75 8.98
N LEU A 253 22.39 -12.58 9.92
CA LEU A 253 22.60 -12.15 11.30
C LEU A 253 24.00 -11.56 11.43
N ALA A 254 24.13 -10.53 12.26
CA ALA A 254 25.43 -9.96 12.56
C ALA A 254 26.36 -11.04 13.12
N HIS A 255 27.57 -11.11 12.59
CA HIS A 255 28.64 -12.03 13.01
C HIS A 255 28.39 -13.54 12.81
N VAL A 256 27.37 -13.94 12.01
CA VAL A 256 27.12 -15.37 11.73
C VAL A 256 26.80 -15.56 10.24
N ASP A 257 27.79 -15.86 9.44
CA ASP A 257 27.66 -15.93 7.98
C ASP A 257 26.78 -17.09 7.49
N SER A 258 26.73 -18.19 8.23
CA SER A 258 25.96 -19.38 7.84
C SER A 258 24.50 -19.36 8.29
N VAL A 259 24.03 -18.27 8.94
CA VAL A 259 22.65 -18.18 9.44
C VAL A 259 21.96 -16.93 8.88
N ARG A 260 20.72 -17.10 8.46
CA ARG A 260 19.82 -15.99 8.02
C ARG A 260 18.58 -15.97 8.89
N LEU A 261 18.10 -14.78 9.19
CA LEU A 261 16.77 -14.59 9.78
C LEU A 261 15.74 -14.50 8.66
N MET A 262 14.87 -15.49 8.58
CA MET A 262 13.72 -15.52 7.68
C MET A 262 12.46 -15.08 8.43
N VAL A 263 11.72 -14.11 7.89
CA VAL A 263 10.44 -13.67 8.44
C VAL A 263 9.37 -13.84 7.38
N VAL A 264 8.29 -14.51 7.73
CA VAL A 264 7.13 -14.80 6.89
C VAL A 264 5.89 -14.22 7.53
N HIS A 265 5.03 -13.62 6.72
CA HIS A 265 3.74 -13.07 7.10
C HIS A 265 2.65 -13.72 6.27
N ARG A 266 1.49 -13.98 6.88
CA ARG A 266 0.28 -14.38 6.17
C ARG A 266 -0.75 -13.25 6.27
N ALA A 267 -1.10 -12.66 5.14
CA ALA A 267 -2.06 -11.58 5.07
C ALA A 267 -3.49 -12.06 5.36
N GLY A 268 -4.30 -11.20 5.97
CA GLY A 268 -5.74 -11.32 5.94
C GLY A 268 -6.27 -10.87 4.57
N ILE A 269 -7.19 -11.63 4.00
CA ILE A 269 -7.81 -11.32 2.71
C ILE A 269 -9.32 -11.27 2.86
N ASP A 270 -9.94 -10.23 2.30
CA ASP A 270 -11.39 -10.14 2.15
C ASP A 270 -11.83 -10.96 0.92
N CYS A 271 -12.58 -12.02 1.15
CA CYS A 271 -13.00 -12.97 0.11
C CYS A 271 -14.31 -12.57 -0.60
N ARG A 272 -14.85 -11.38 -0.34
CA ARG A 272 -16.14 -10.94 -0.92
C ARG A 272 -16.06 -10.48 -2.36
N SER A 273 -14.89 -10.33 -2.97
CA SER A 273 -14.74 -9.91 -4.37
C SER A 273 -15.34 -10.95 -5.32
N LEU A 274 -16.26 -10.53 -6.20
CA LEU A 274 -16.88 -11.40 -7.22
C LEU A 274 -15.88 -11.80 -8.32
N ASN A 275 -14.90 -10.94 -8.61
CA ASN A 275 -13.91 -11.12 -9.65
C ASN A 275 -12.51 -11.34 -9.06
N ALA A 276 -12.42 -12.07 -7.93
CA ALA A 276 -11.16 -12.36 -7.31
C ALA A 276 -10.23 -13.13 -8.27
N PRO A 277 -8.97 -12.73 -8.41
CA PRO A 277 -8.00 -13.48 -9.18
C PRO A 277 -7.83 -14.88 -8.58
N THR A 278 -7.60 -15.86 -9.43
CA THR A 278 -7.39 -17.25 -8.99
C THR A 278 -6.08 -17.32 -8.20
N CYS A 279 -6.17 -17.78 -6.97
CA CYS A 279 -5.00 -18.10 -6.17
C CYS A 279 -4.78 -19.61 -6.23
N ILE A 280 -3.60 -20.04 -6.69
CA ILE A 280 -3.22 -21.44 -6.59
C ILE A 280 -3.04 -21.74 -5.10
N ALA A 281 -3.93 -22.51 -4.53
CA ALA A 281 -3.86 -22.99 -3.15
C ALA A 281 -2.71 -23.99 -3.01
N THR A 282 -1.50 -23.49 -2.88
CA THR A 282 -0.38 -24.31 -2.45
C THR A 282 -0.42 -24.39 -0.93
N GLU A 283 -0.34 -25.57 -0.37
CA GLU A 283 -0.24 -25.70 1.08
C GLU A 283 0.97 -24.93 1.60
N PHE A 284 0.77 -24.16 2.64
CA PHE A 284 1.80 -23.30 3.23
C PHE A 284 3.07 -24.08 3.62
N ASP A 285 2.90 -25.24 4.26
CA ASP A 285 4.01 -26.12 4.66
C ASP A 285 4.89 -26.51 3.47
N ASN A 286 4.25 -26.97 2.39
CA ASN A 286 4.95 -27.40 1.18
C ASN A 286 5.67 -26.23 0.49
N ALA A 287 5.07 -25.04 0.47
CA ALA A 287 5.66 -23.86 -0.13
C ALA A 287 6.93 -23.42 0.61
N ILE A 288 6.90 -23.39 1.94
CA ILE A 288 8.07 -23.04 2.76
C ILE A 288 9.17 -24.09 2.60
N LYS A 289 8.85 -25.38 2.63
CA LYS A 289 9.83 -26.45 2.43
C LYS A 289 10.50 -26.40 1.07
N LYS A 290 9.71 -26.15 0.00
CA LYS A 290 10.27 -25.97 -1.34
C LYS A 290 11.19 -24.76 -1.42
N TYR A 291 10.80 -23.65 -0.78
CA TYR A 291 11.63 -22.45 -0.72
C TYR A 291 12.96 -22.72 0.03
N LEU A 292 12.91 -23.29 1.23
CA LEU A 292 14.10 -23.63 2.02
C LEU A 292 15.07 -24.54 1.26
N ARG A 293 14.52 -25.53 0.54
CA ARG A 293 15.32 -26.38 -0.35
C ARG A 293 15.99 -25.56 -1.46
N SER A 294 15.25 -24.67 -2.11
CA SER A 294 15.77 -23.90 -3.26
C SER A 294 16.92 -22.97 -2.88
N ILE A 295 16.96 -22.51 -1.62
CA ILE A 295 18.04 -21.65 -1.11
C ILE A 295 19.16 -22.42 -0.43
N GLY A 296 19.13 -23.76 -0.40
CA GLY A 296 20.16 -24.59 0.20
C GLY A 296 20.16 -24.61 1.73
N ALA A 297 19.01 -24.42 2.34
CA ALA A 297 18.87 -24.50 3.79
C ALA A 297 19.04 -25.95 4.29
N SER A 298 19.70 -26.14 5.44
CA SER A 298 19.85 -27.42 6.09
C SER A 298 19.00 -27.56 7.34
N LYS A 299 19.07 -26.58 8.23
CA LYS A 299 18.36 -26.59 9.52
C LYS A 299 17.62 -25.28 9.76
N ILE A 300 16.64 -25.35 10.65
CA ILE A 300 15.89 -24.18 11.11
C ILE A 300 15.71 -24.20 12.62
N GLN A 301 15.55 -23.04 13.18
CA GLN A 301 15.11 -22.84 14.57
C GLN A 301 14.09 -21.71 14.63
N LYS A 302 12.93 -21.96 15.22
CA LYS A 302 11.92 -20.91 15.45
C LYS A 302 12.48 -19.85 16.41
N THR A 303 12.12 -18.60 16.17
CA THR A 303 12.59 -17.46 16.97
C THR A 303 11.53 -16.37 17.05
N LEU A 304 11.72 -15.37 17.90
CA LEU A 304 10.96 -14.11 17.82
C LEU A 304 11.41 -13.31 16.59
N LEU A 305 10.60 -12.32 16.20
CA LEU A 305 10.82 -11.49 14.99
C LEU A 305 12.18 -10.78 14.97
N ASN A 306 12.77 -10.53 16.12
CA ASN A 306 14.09 -9.91 16.25
C ASN A 306 15.26 -10.90 16.03
N GLY A 307 15.00 -12.22 16.01
CA GLY A 307 16.02 -13.25 15.84
C GLY A 307 16.88 -13.54 17.08
N VAL A 308 16.61 -12.89 18.20
CA VAL A 308 17.44 -13.02 19.42
C VAL A 308 16.97 -14.16 20.29
N GLN A 309 15.68 -14.22 20.61
CA GLN A 309 15.13 -15.25 21.46
C GLN A 309 14.73 -16.46 20.63
N LYS A 310 15.45 -17.56 20.84
CA LYS A 310 15.21 -18.85 20.19
C LYS A 310 14.08 -19.60 20.87
N ILE A 311 13.26 -20.28 20.08
CA ILE A 311 12.11 -21.07 20.54
C ILE A 311 12.33 -22.52 20.12
N GLY A 312 12.40 -23.42 21.07
CA GLY A 312 12.66 -24.85 20.82
C GLY A 312 14.10 -25.14 20.39
N LYS A 313 14.28 -26.29 19.79
CA LYS A 313 15.60 -26.77 19.32
C LYS A 313 15.77 -26.48 17.83
N GLU A 314 17.01 -26.42 17.38
CA GLU A 314 17.36 -26.43 15.96
C GLU A 314 17.10 -27.84 15.40
N ILE A 315 16.36 -27.92 14.31
CA ILE A 315 15.94 -29.15 13.65
C ILE A 315 16.14 -29.10 12.16
N ASP A 316 16.13 -30.24 11.47
CA ASP A 316 16.04 -30.27 10.02
C ASP A 316 14.70 -29.68 9.55
N TYR A 317 14.73 -28.80 8.56
CA TYR A 317 13.52 -28.09 8.14
C TYR A 317 12.41 -29.04 7.62
N TYR A 318 12.75 -30.26 7.19
CA TYR A 318 11.76 -31.28 6.80
C TYR A 318 10.92 -31.80 7.97
N GLN A 319 11.45 -31.74 9.18
CA GLN A 319 10.81 -32.24 10.41
C GLN A 319 9.79 -31.19 10.94
N GLU A 320 9.93 -29.92 10.57
CA GLU A 320 9.01 -28.87 10.99
C GLU A 320 7.69 -29.00 10.23
N LYS A 321 6.59 -28.78 10.95
CA LYS A 321 5.27 -28.59 10.37
C LYS A 321 4.94 -27.09 10.37
N PHE A 322 5.17 -26.44 9.23
CA PHE A 322 4.88 -25.03 9.10
C PHE A 322 3.38 -24.77 9.06
N SER A 323 2.90 -23.94 9.96
CA SER A 323 1.53 -23.45 9.96
C SER A 323 1.53 -21.98 10.36
N LEU A 324 0.69 -21.20 9.71
CA LEU A 324 0.57 -19.78 9.95
C LEU A 324 -0.89 -19.36 9.74
N LYS A 325 -1.49 -18.79 10.76
CA LYS A 325 -2.85 -18.25 10.64
C LYS A 325 -2.84 -16.94 9.84
N PRO A 326 -3.96 -16.54 9.20
CA PRO A 326 -4.09 -15.20 8.66
C PRO A 326 -3.75 -14.14 9.70
N MET A 327 -3.04 -13.11 9.29
CA MET A 327 -2.52 -11.99 10.11
C MET A 327 -1.38 -12.33 11.07
N ASP A 328 -0.90 -13.56 11.07
CA ASP A 328 0.23 -13.97 11.90
C ASP A 328 1.58 -13.80 11.18
N PHE A 329 2.62 -13.74 12.00
CA PHE A 329 4.02 -13.75 11.59
C PHE A 329 4.72 -14.98 12.14
N ALA A 330 5.67 -15.50 11.37
CA ALA A 330 6.62 -16.49 11.87
C ALA A 330 8.03 -16.06 11.51
N ALA A 331 8.97 -16.30 12.43
CA ALA A 331 10.39 -16.06 12.22
C ALA A 331 11.20 -17.30 12.50
N TYR A 332 12.20 -17.54 11.65
CA TYR A 332 13.07 -18.70 11.73
C TYR A 332 14.53 -18.28 11.49
N LEU A 333 15.42 -18.81 12.29
CA LEU A 333 16.84 -18.84 11.98
C LEU A 333 17.06 -19.99 11.01
N VAL A 334 17.52 -19.67 9.82
CA VAL A 334 17.78 -20.63 8.74
C VAL A 334 19.28 -20.82 8.63
N ARG A 335 19.76 -22.05 8.81
CA ARG A 335 21.16 -22.42 8.67
C ARG A 335 21.39 -23.01 7.29
N PHE A 336 22.49 -22.58 6.70
CA PHE A 336 23.04 -23.14 5.46
C PHE A 336 24.17 -24.10 5.77
N SER A 337 24.29 -25.15 4.96
CA SER A 337 25.40 -26.11 5.01
C SER A 337 26.70 -25.52 4.49
#